data_17910c57b2e82fecaa9ac570a0e61233
#
_entry.id   17910c57b2e82fecaa9ac570a0e61233
#
_cell.length_a   1.000
_cell.length_b   1.000
_cell.length_c   1.000
_cell.angle_alpha   90.00
_cell.angle_beta   90.00
_cell.angle_gamma   90.00
#
_symmetry.space_group_name_H-M   'P 1'
#
loop_
_entity.id
_entity.type
_entity.pdbx_description
1 polymer ?
#
loop_
_entity_poly.entity_id
_entity_poly.type
_entity_poly.pdbx_seq_one_letter_code
_entity_poly.pdbx_strand_id
1 'polypeptide(L)'
;RADFMLDTTDLSVHQLAESIREKILGKKDKQLIVTFESFGFKHGIPKEADYVFDARFLPNPHWEPELKPLTGLDQPVKDFLANHSIVQKFTWQIQTFVQTWLPHLERNNRSYLTIAIGCTGGQHRSVYLAQAIGESFAMTHPNVKIRHREQEK
;
A
#
# COMPACT_ATOMS: atom_id res chain seq x y z
N ARG A 1 24.76 -3.16 -28.91
CA ARG A 1 25.33 -3.35 -28.61
C ARG A 1 25.71 -3.17 -28.93
N ALA A 2 24.69 -2.83 -28.67
CA ALA A 2 25.13 -2.90 -28.23
C ALA A 2 25.63 -2.62 -28.43
N ASP A 3 25.20 -2.70 -28.07
CA ASP A 3 25.78 -2.70 -27.76
C ASP A 3 25.98 -2.52 -27.91
N PHE A 4 25.36 -2.51 -27.20
CA PHE A 4 25.84 -2.45 -26.70
C PHE A 4 26.15 -2.63 -27.08
N MET A 5 25.80 -2.01 -27.49
CA MET A 5 26.27 -2.32 -27.20
C MET A 5 26.61 -2.62 -27.09
N LEU A 6 26.28 -2.55 -27.29
CA LEU A 6 26.71 -2.78 -26.69
C LEU A 6 26.96 -3.15 -26.76
N ASP A 7 26.80 -2.90 -26.78
CA ASP A 7 27.27 -3.35 -26.39
C ASP A 7 27.50 -3.73 -26.42
N THR A 8 27.01 -3.55 -26.31
CA THR A 8 27.37 -3.89 -25.73
C THR A 8 27.58 -4.18 -25.66
N THR A 9 27.46 -3.93 -25.68
CA THR A 9 27.68 -4.31 -25.12
C THR A 9 27.71 -4.50 -24.78
N ASP A 10 27.54 -4.31 -24.65
CA ASP A 10 27.56 -4.56 -24.02
C ASP A 10 27.46 -4.61 -23.60
N LEU A 11 27.48 -4.39 -23.52
CA LEU A 11 27.41 -4.49 -22.83
C LEU A 11 27.24 -4.77 -22.67
N SER A 12 27.06 -4.26 -22.01
CA SER A 12 26.85 -4.88 -21.70
C SER A 12 26.51 -5.13 -21.72
N VAL A 13 26.30 -4.92 -21.79
CA VAL A 13 25.78 -5.35 -21.61
C VAL A 13 25.67 -5.69 -21.07
N HIS A 14 25.49 -5.63 -20.56
CA HIS A 14 25.09 -6.01 -19.91
C HIS A 14 25.34 -5.59 -19.46
N GLN A 15 25.38 -4.79 -19.43
CA GLN A 15 25.36 -4.47 -19.09
C GLN A 15 25.18 -3.90 -19.33
N LEU A 16 25.14 -3.43 -19.62
CA LEU A 16 24.71 -3.24 -19.89
C LEU A 16 24.27 -3.52 -19.90
N ALA A 17 23.83 -3.64 -19.76
CA ALA A 17 23.05 -3.99 -19.53
C ALA A 17 22.92 -4.03 -18.88
N GLU A 18 22.88 -3.94 -18.27
CA GLU A 18 22.43 -3.84 -17.49
C GLU A 18 22.60 -2.96 -17.28
N SER A 19 22.70 -2.16 -17.35
CA SER A 19 22.54 -1.40 -17.28
C SER A 19 22.34 -0.97 -18.06
N ILE A 20 22.13 -0.80 -18.53
CA ILE A 20 21.66 -0.68 -19.05
C ILE A 20 21.09 -1.18 -19.32
N ARG A 21 21.09 -1.40 -19.01
CA ARG A 21 20.44 -1.92 -18.87
C ARG A 21 19.94 -1.69 -18.32
N GLU A 22 20.30 -1.17 -17.89
CA GLU A 22 19.82 -0.92 -17.28
C GLU A 22 19.51 -0.02 -17.50
N LYS A 23 19.35 0.69 -17.83
CA LYS A 23 18.88 1.35 -18.04
C LYS A 23 18.37 1.31 -19.04
N ILE A 24 18.34 1.10 -19.35
CA ILE A 24 17.68 0.72 -19.87
C ILE A 24 17.20 -0.09 -20.19
N LEU A 25 17.47 -0.48 -20.18
CA LEU A 25 16.81 -1.30 -20.02
C LEU A 25 16.32 -1.57 -19.81
N GLY A 26 16.41 -1.65 -19.83
CA GLY A 26 15.75 -1.96 -19.07
C GLY A 26 15.53 -1.78 -18.62
N LYS A 27 15.55 -1.32 -18.45
CA LYS A 27 15.23 -1.18 -17.72
C LYS A 27 14.58 -0.93 -17.50
N LYS A 28 14.05 -0.79 -17.74
CA LYS A 28 13.40 -0.64 -17.25
C LYS A 28 12.75 -1.00 -16.57
N ASP A 29 12.42 -0.73 -16.54
CA ASP A 29 12.06 -1.20 -15.26
C ASP A 29 10.63 -1.10 -14.94
N LYS A 30 9.92 -2.15 -14.92
CA LYS A 30 8.57 -2.15 -14.43
C LYS A 30 8.61 -2.05 -12.94
N GLN A 31 8.14 -0.92 -12.42
CA GLN A 31 8.00 -0.75 -10.99
C GLN A 31 6.63 -1.24 -10.57
N LEU A 32 6.62 -1.98 -9.48
CA LEU A 32 5.39 -2.48 -8.88
C LEU A 32 4.55 -1.32 -8.37
N ILE A 33 3.26 -1.31 -8.74
CA ILE A 33 2.32 -0.34 -8.23
C ILE A 33 1.65 -0.94 -7.00
N VAL A 34 1.83 -0.31 -5.84
CA VAL A 34 1.27 -0.78 -4.58
C VAL A 34 0.07 0.07 -4.23
N THR A 35 -1.08 -0.58 -4.08
CA THR A 35 -2.32 0.10 -3.70
C THR A 35 -2.73 -0.30 -2.29
N PHE A 36 -2.96 0.68 -1.43
CA PHE A 36 -3.54 0.46 -0.12
C PHE A 36 -5.00 0.86 -0.19
N GLU A 37 -5.88 -0.09 0.03
CA GLU A 37 -7.31 0.13 -0.17
C GLU A 37 -8.08 -0.14 1.11
N SER A 38 -8.89 0.84 1.54
CA SER A 38 -9.79 0.63 2.66
C SER A 38 -11.15 0.13 2.15
N PHE A 39 -11.81 -0.68 2.96
CA PHE A 39 -13.13 -1.19 2.60
C PHE A 39 -13.91 -1.55 3.86
N GLY A 40 -15.21 -1.78 3.68
CA GLY A 40 -16.07 -2.27 4.76
C GLY A 40 -16.48 -3.70 4.50
N PHE A 41 -16.30 -4.56 5.50
CA PHE A 41 -16.64 -5.97 5.35
C PHE A 41 -18.12 -6.17 5.02
N LYS A 42 -18.99 -5.27 5.50
CA LYS A 42 -20.41 -5.41 5.18
C LYS A 42 -20.71 -5.19 3.70
N HIS A 43 -19.77 -4.61 2.95
CA HIS A 43 -19.92 -4.40 1.51
C HIS A 43 -19.12 -5.41 0.68
N GLY A 44 -18.54 -6.40 1.32
CA GLY A 44 -17.79 -7.45 0.65
C GLY A 44 -16.32 -7.14 0.52
N ILE A 45 -15.51 -8.19 0.47
CA ILE A 45 -14.05 -8.08 0.34
C ILE A 45 -13.70 -7.76 -1.11
N PRO A 46 -12.78 -6.81 -1.35
CA PRO A 46 -12.37 -6.50 -2.74
C PRO A 46 -11.75 -7.71 -3.41
N LYS A 47 -12.22 -8.02 -4.61
CA LYS A 47 -11.74 -9.20 -5.34
C LYS A 47 -10.31 -9.06 -5.80
N GLU A 48 -9.86 -7.84 -6.03
CA GLU A 48 -8.51 -7.58 -6.53
C GLU A 48 -7.46 -7.61 -5.42
N ALA A 49 -7.86 -7.75 -4.14
CA ALA A 49 -6.92 -7.69 -3.03
C ALA A 49 -6.01 -8.92 -2.99
N ASP A 50 -4.71 -8.67 -2.90
CA ASP A 50 -3.73 -9.73 -2.71
C ASP A 50 -3.59 -10.11 -1.25
N TYR A 51 -3.69 -9.12 -0.36
CA TYR A 51 -3.67 -9.30 1.09
C TYR A 51 -4.81 -8.53 1.72
N VAL A 52 -5.44 -9.13 2.72
CA VAL A 52 -6.57 -8.51 3.41
C VAL A 52 -6.25 -8.51 4.91
N PHE A 53 -6.33 -7.34 5.52
CA PHE A 53 -6.14 -7.18 6.96
C PHE A 53 -7.45 -6.75 7.59
N ASP A 54 -7.82 -7.44 8.66
CA ASP A 54 -9.08 -7.21 9.36
C ASP A 54 -8.84 -6.28 10.54
N ALA A 55 -9.38 -5.08 10.46
CA ALA A 55 -9.22 -4.06 11.51
C ALA A 55 -10.46 -3.95 12.40
N ARG A 56 -11.40 -4.88 12.32
CA ARG A 56 -12.64 -4.79 13.08
C ARG A 56 -12.45 -4.91 14.60
N PHE A 57 -11.34 -5.45 15.04
CA PHE A 57 -11.07 -5.63 16.47
C PHE A 57 -10.53 -4.36 17.15
N LEU A 58 -10.18 -3.34 16.37
CA LEU A 58 -9.64 -2.11 16.92
C LEU A 58 -10.74 -1.24 17.55
N PRO A 59 -10.37 -0.28 18.43
CA PRO A 59 -11.36 0.63 19.00
C PRO A 59 -12.19 1.30 17.91
N ASN A 60 -13.49 1.41 18.13
CA ASN A 60 -14.43 1.83 17.09
C ASN A 60 -14.94 3.25 17.33
N PRO A 61 -14.50 4.24 16.52
CA PRO A 61 -14.98 5.63 16.67
C PRO A 61 -16.48 5.78 16.47
N HIS A 62 -17.12 4.81 15.83
CA HIS A 62 -18.58 4.85 15.60
C HIS A 62 -19.37 5.01 16.91
N TRP A 63 -18.80 4.53 18.04
CA TRP A 63 -19.48 4.63 19.32
C TRP A 63 -19.33 5.99 19.98
N GLU A 64 -18.51 6.88 19.40
CA GLU A 64 -18.37 8.25 19.88
C GLU A 64 -19.27 9.16 19.04
N PRO A 65 -20.29 9.79 19.64
CA PRO A 65 -21.25 10.56 18.83
C PRO A 65 -20.60 11.65 17.98
N GLU A 66 -19.57 12.30 18.47
CA GLU A 66 -18.92 13.38 17.73
C GLU A 66 -18.05 12.86 16.60
N LEU A 67 -17.67 11.56 16.63
CA LEU A 67 -16.82 10.96 15.61
C LEU A 67 -17.63 10.16 14.58
N LYS A 68 -18.85 9.78 14.97
CA LYS A 68 -19.66 8.90 14.15
C LYS A 68 -19.85 9.41 12.71
N PRO A 69 -20.16 10.69 12.47
CA PRO A 69 -20.36 11.19 11.12
C PRO A 69 -19.07 11.47 10.35
N LEU A 70 -17.93 11.41 11.03
CA LEU A 70 -16.65 11.73 10.42
C LEU A 70 -16.04 10.49 9.79
N THR A 71 -14.89 10.66 9.12
CA THR A 71 -14.17 9.53 8.51
C THR A 71 -12.76 9.46 9.07
N GLY A 72 -12.04 8.40 8.69
CA GLY A 72 -10.65 8.23 9.10
C GLY A 72 -9.72 9.29 8.54
N LEU A 73 -10.19 10.15 7.64
CA LEU A 73 -9.40 11.26 7.12
C LEU A 73 -9.55 12.51 7.96
N ASP A 74 -10.53 12.55 8.85
CA ASP A 74 -10.78 13.72 9.69
C ASP A 74 -9.89 13.69 10.94
N GLN A 75 -9.36 14.83 11.31
CA GLN A 75 -8.39 14.91 12.40
C GLN A 75 -8.91 14.35 13.72
N PRO A 76 -10.16 14.63 14.15
CA PRO A 76 -10.64 14.06 15.41
C PRO A 76 -10.62 12.53 15.45
N VAL A 77 -10.93 11.88 14.30
CA VAL A 77 -10.88 10.43 14.21
C VAL A 77 -9.44 9.95 14.26
N LYS A 78 -8.54 10.65 13.55
CA LYS A 78 -7.11 10.32 13.59
C LYS A 78 -6.58 10.39 15.01
N ASP A 79 -6.93 11.43 15.73
CA ASP A 79 -6.46 11.61 17.11
C ASP A 79 -7.00 10.51 18.02
N PHE A 80 -8.28 10.17 17.86
CA PHE A 80 -8.88 9.09 18.65
C PHE A 80 -8.13 7.78 18.44
N LEU A 81 -7.91 7.42 17.20
CA LEU A 81 -7.26 6.14 16.87
C LEU A 81 -5.79 6.16 17.28
N ALA A 82 -5.11 7.28 17.07
CA ALA A 82 -3.68 7.37 17.40
C ALA A 82 -3.41 7.26 18.89
N ASN A 83 -4.41 7.55 19.73
CA ASN A 83 -4.24 7.45 21.19
C ASN A 83 -4.28 6.02 21.71
N HIS A 84 -4.60 5.06 20.86
CA HIS A 84 -4.68 3.66 21.28
C HIS A 84 -3.43 2.91 20.84
N SER A 85 -2.70 2.35 21.80
CA SER A 85 -1.46 1.64 21.49
C SER A 85 -1.69 0.44 20.58
N ILE A 86 -2.85 -0.20 20.69
CA ILE A 86 -3.16 -1.35 19.84
C ILE A 86 -3.27 -0.94 18.35
N VAL A 87 -3.76 0.28 18.09
CA VAL A 87 -3.83 0.80 16.73
C VAL A 87 -2.43 1.04 16.18
N GLN A 88 -1.55 1.64 16.99
CA GLN A 88 -0.17 1.86 16.60
C GLN A 88 0.54 0.54 16.31
N LYS A 89 0.33 -0.45 17.17
CA LYS A 89 0.94 -1.76 17.01
C LYS A 89 0.47 -2.43 15.72
N PHE A 90 -0.82 -2.39 15.45
CA PHE A 90 -1.38 -3.02 14.25
C PHE A 90 -0.86 -2.33 13.00
N THR A 91 -0.79 -1.00 13.01
CA THR A 91 -0.24 -0.22 11.90
C THR A 91 1.19 -0.64 11.63
N TRP A 92 2.01 -0.74 12.68
CA TRP A 92 3.41 -1.12 12.55
C TRP A 92 3.56 -2.53 12.01
N GLN A 93 2.71 -3.46 12.47
CA GLN A 93 2.77 -4.85 12.00
C GLN A 93 2.47 -4.95 10.51
N ILE A 94 1.47 -4.21 10.03
CA ILE A 94 1.15 -4.22 8.61
C ILE A 94 2.30 -3.62 7.80
N GLN A 95 2.84 -2.50 8.25
CA GLN A 95 3.97 -1.85 7.58
C GLN A 95 5.16 -2.80 7.49
N THR A 96 5.48 -3.48 8.59
CA THR A 96 6.60 -4.40 8.64
C THR A 96 6.37 -5.59 7.71
N PHE A 97 5.15 -6.13 7.72
CA PHE A 97 4.81 -7.24 6.83
C PHE A 97 5.05 -6.86 5.37
N VAL A 98 4.51 -5.71 4.95
CA VAL A 98 4.64 -5.29 3.57
C VAL A 98 6.10 -5.00 3.21
N GLN A 99 6.82 -4.31 4.11
CA GLN A 99 8.23 -4.00 3.86
C GLN A 99 9.07 -5.26 3.71
N THR A 100 8.78 -6.27 4.53
CA THR A 100 9.53 -7.53 4.49
C THR A 100 9.36 -8.24 3.16
N TRP A 101 8.15 -8.28 2.64
CA TRP A 101 7.86 -9.09 1.46
C TRP A 101 7.90 -8.33 0.15
N LEU A 102 7.91 -7.00 0.20
CA LEU A 102 7.86 -6.19 -1.01
C LEU A 102 9.00 -6.50 -1.99
N PRO A 103 10.28 -6.61 -1.55
CA PRO A 103 11.35 -6.94 -2.49
C PRO A 103 11.14 -8.27 -3.19
N HIS A 104 10.56 -9.24 -2.49
CA HIS A 104 10.29 -10.56 -3.07
C HIS A 104 9.18 -10.48 -4.10
N LEU A 105 8.17 -9.66 -3.85
CA LEU A 105 7.06 -9.49 -4.77
C LEU A 105 7.50 -8.75 -6.03
N GLU A 106 8.39 -7.77 -5.87
CA GLU A 106 8.92 -7.02 -7.01
C GLU A 106 9.71 -7.92 -7.95
N ARG A 107 10.41 -8.91 -7.40
CA ARG A 107 11.22 -9.81 -8.21
C ARG A 107 10.40 -10.83 -9.01
N ASN A 108 9.09 -10.95 -8.70
CA ASN A 108 8.23 -11.90 -9.39
C ASN A 108 7.56 -11.33 -10.62
N ASN A 109 8.03 -10.18 -11.12
CA ASN A 109 7.46 -9.53 -12.31
C ASN A 109 6.00 -9.14 -12.15
N ARG A 110 5.56 -8.93 -10.92
CA ARG A 110 4.21 -8.44 -10.69
C ARG A 110 4.13 -6.97 -11.06
N SER A 111 3.01 -6.59 -11.66
CA SER A 111 2.76 -5.18 -12.00
C SER A 111 1.99 -4.46 -10.90
N TYR A 112 1.14 -5.18 -10.18
CA TYR A 112 0.24 -4.59 -9.19
C TYR A 112 0.23 -5.41 -7.92
N LEU A 113 0.17 -4.73 -6.79
CA LEU A 113 -0.03 -5.34 -5.49
C LEU A 113 -1.09 -4.53 -4.75
N THR A 114 -2.17 -5.19 -4.34
CA THR A 114 -3.24 -4.52 -3.63
C THR A 114 -3.32 -5.07 -2.20
N ILE A 115 -3.21 -4.17 -1.24
CA ILE A 115 -3.31 -4.48 0.18
C ILE A 115 -4.58 -3.83 0.70
N ALA A 116 -5.54 -4.66 1.08
CA ALA A 116 -6.85 -4.19 1.53
C ALA A 116 -6.91 -4.24 3.05
N ILE A 117 -7.44 -3.19 3.63
CA ILE A 117 -7.63 -3.09 5.07
C ILE A 117 -9.10 -2.80 5.33
N GLY A 118 -9.74 -3.68 6.07
CA GLY A 118 -11.18 -3.59 6.26
C GLY A 118 -11.60 -3.39 7.70
N CYS A 119 -12.65 -2.60 7.90
CA CYS A 119 -13.38 -2.55 9.16
C CYS A 119 -14.84 -2.82 8.82
N THR A 120 -15.74 -2.69 9.79
CA THR A 120 -17.13 -3.08 9.56
C THR A 120 -17.75 -2.28 8.41
N GLY A 121 -17.70 -0.95 8.47
CA GLY A 121 -18.34 -0.11 7.47
C GLY A 121 -17.41 0.56 6.49
N GLY A 122 -16.10 0.49 6.72
CA GLY A 122 -15.14 1.12 5.82
C GLY A 122 -15.09 2.64 5.94
N GLN A 123 -15.45 3.19 7.10
CA GLN A 123 -15.54 4.63 7.29
C GLN A 123 -14.43 5.22 8.16
N HIS A 124 -14.06 4.54 9.24
CA HIS A 124 -13.13 5.09 10.23
C HIS A 124 -11.80 4.36 10.27
N ARG A 125 -11.80 3.16 10.85
CA ARG A 125 -10.55 2.44 11.16
C ARG A 125 -9.77 2.06 9.91
N SER A 126 -10.46 1.48 8.93
CA SER A 126 -9.79 1.06 7.69
C SER A 126 -9.27 2.27 6.91
N VAL A 127 -10.03 3.35 6.87
CA VAL A 127 -9.64 4.56 6.16
C VAL A 127 -8.38 5.15 6.79
N TYR A 128 -8.37 5.26 8.12
CA TYR A 128 -7.21 5.76 8.84
C TYR A 128 -5.97 4.93 8.55
N LEU A 129 -6.10 3.60 8.64
CA LEU A 129 -4.96 2.70 8.45
C LEU A 129 -4.43 2.74 7.03
N ALA A 130 -5.32 2.65 6.04
CA ALA A 130 -4.89 2.65 4.65
C ALA A 130 -4.19 3.97 4.31
N GLN A 131 -4.72 5.08 4.80
CA GLN A 131 -4.14 6.39 4.53
C GLN A 131 -2.77 6.52 5.20
N ALA A 132 -2.68 6.17 6.48
CA ALA A 132 -1.43 6.32 7.23
C ALA A 132 -0.33 5.42 6.67
N ILE A 133 -0.66 4.17 6.39
CA ILE A 133 0.31 3.22 5.88
C ILE A 133 0.73 3.59 4.46
N GLY A 134 -0.25 3.97 3.62
CA GLY A 134 0.03 4.37 2.26
C GLY A 134 0.93 5.59 2.17
N GLU A 135 0.67 6.59 3.02
CA GLU A 135 1.50 7.80 3.04
C GLU A 135 2.93 7.48 3.49
N SER A 136 3.06 6.57 4.46
CA SER A 136 4.37 6.16 4.93
C SER A 136 5.18 5.49 3.82
N PHE A 137 4.54 4.61 3.06
CA PHE A 137 5.21 3.94 1.95
C PHE A 137 5.50 4.88 0.80
N ALA A 138 4.63 5.87 0.56
CA ALA A 138 4.82 6.82 -0.52
C ALA A 138 6.09 7.65 -0.35
N MET A 139 6.59 7.74 0.88
CA MET A 139 7.83 8.48 1.14
C MET A 139 9.05 7.77 0.57
N THR A 140 8.98 6.46 0.37
CA THR A 140 10.12 5.67 -0.09
C THR A 140 9.86 4.93 -1.41
N HIS A 141 8.62 4.85 -1.85
CA HIS A 141 8.25 4.15 -3.08
C HIS A 141 7.54 5.10 -4.03
N PRO A 142 7.93 5.14 -5.31
CA PRO A 142 7.34 6.12 -6.24
C PRO A 142 5.93 5.78 -6.70
N ASN A 143 5.52 4.53 -6.63
CA ASN A 143 4.25 4.09 -7.21
C ASN A 143 3.31 3.54 -6.15
N VAL A 144 2.89 4.40 -5.23
CA VAL A 144 1.93 4.04 -4.19
C VAL A 144 0.62 4.75 -4.45
N LYS A 145 -0.48 3.99 -4.40
CA LYS A 145 -1.83 4.53 -4.52
C LYS A 145 -2.61 4.24 -3.27
N ILE A 146 -3.51 5.14 -2.92
CA ILE A 146 -4.37 5.00 -1.76
C ILE A 146 -5.81 5.14 -2.23
N ARG A 147 -6.65 4.15 -1.92
CA ARG A 147 -8.06 4.15 -2.30
C ARG A 147 -8.93 3.91 -1.09
N HIS A 148 -10.06 4.59 -1.06
CA HIS A 148 -11.06 4.36 -0.01
C HIS A 148 -12.34 3.95 -0.70
N ARG A 149 -12.52 2.64 -0.89
CA ARG A 149 -13.59 2.10 -1.72
C ARG A 149 -14.98 2.58 -1.30
N GLU A 150 -15.22 2.61 0.02
CA GLU A 150 -16.57 2.96 0.49
C GLU A 150 -16.84 4.45 0.42
N GLN A 151 -15.81 5.27 0.24
CA GLN A 151 -15.99 6.71 0.09
C GLN A 151 -16.09 7.15 -1.36
N GLU A 152 -15.81 6.25 -2.29
CA GLU A 152 -15.88 6.54 -3.71
C GLU A 152 -17.24 6.24 -4.31
N LYS A 153 -18.15 5.75 -3.50
CA LYS A 153 -19.50 5.41 -3.95
C LYS A 153 -20.41 6.61 -3.96
#